data_2710e2ef338192eaeb0c78016a2ee110
#
_entry.id   2710e2ef338192eaeb0c78016a2ee110
#
_cell.length_a   1.000
_cell.length_b   1.000
_cell.length_c   1.000
_cell.angle_alpha   90.00
_cell.angle_beta   90.00
_cell.angle_gamma   90.00
#
_symmetry.space_group_name_H-M   'P 1'
#
loop_
_entity.id
_entity.type
_entity.pdbx_description
1 polymer ?
#
loop_
_entity_poly.entity_id
_entity_poly.type
_entity_poly.pdbx_seq_one_letter_code
_entity_poly.pdbx_strand_id
1 'polypeptide(L)'
;GWTIGEKEATDDRLADLLSIIGSSRQEEREEIALKLGQKTIRAYELPTDKTRSDTTSFSVYHQSRTESENLLNFGYSKDRRPDLVQYRQMLATLDPMGLPLLGATLPGNKTDESDYLPTWRQLAKIIGHLDFLFLADSKASTWKNRALINQEGGIYCFPLAMSQPRPKLLLKWVTDPPTAVEEIYLNGSDESESPIGQGFEVSLGSLWLETENQQWHRWSERWLVVCSYA
;
A
#
# COMPACT_ATOMS: atom_id res chain seq x y z
N GLY A 1 -25.18 -1.54 -24.19
CA GLY A 1 -24.92 -1.83 -22.77
C GLY A 1 -25.70 -3.07 -22.36
N TRP A 2 -25.11 -3.89 -21.49
CA TRP A 2 -25.78 -5.04 -20.91
C TRP A 2 -26.67 -4.52 -19.77
N THR A 3 -27.95 -4.86 -19.79
CA THR A 3 -28.87 -4.57 -18.69
C THR A 3 -29.05 -5.85 -17.88
N ILE A 4 -28.60 -5.83 -16.63
CA ILE A 4 -28.82 -6.96 -15.71
C ILE A 4 -30.25 -6.82 -15.21
N GLY A 5 -31.09 -7.80 -15.49
CA GLY A 5 -32.47 -7.87 -14.96
C GLY A 5 -32.48 -8.28 -13.48
N GLU A 6 -33.53 -7.90 -12.74
CA GLU A 6 -33.68 -8.26 -11.31
C GLU A 6 -33.57 -9.77 -11.06
N LYS A 7 -34.01 -10.61 -12.01
CA LYS A 7 -33.89 -12.08 -11.94
C LYS A 7 -32.48 -12.60 -12.18
N GLU A 8 -31.56 -11.75 -12.62
CA GLU A 8 -30.16 -12.13 -12.89
C GLU A 8 -29.22 -11.81 -11.73
N ALA A 9 -29.65 -11.01 -10.76
CA ALA A 9 -28.92 -10.63 -9.57
C ALA A 9 -29.55 -11.21 -8.29
N THR A 10 -29.91 -12.51 -8.30
CA THR A 10 -30.41 -13.19 -7.11
C THR A 10 -29.26 -13.65 -6.20
N ASP A 11 -29.57 -13.84 -4.92
CA ASP A 11 -28.59 -14.32 -3.90
C ASP A 11 -27.95 -15.64 -4.32
N ASP A 12 -28.74 -16.58 -4.86
CA ASP A 12 -28.23 -17.87 -5.32
C ASP A 12 -27.21 -17.71 -6.47
N ARG A 13 -27.52 -16.89 -7.46
CA ARG A 13 -26.60 -16.63 -8.59
C ARG A 13 -25.34 -15.89 -8.16
N LEU A 14 -25.45 -14.97 -7.21
CA LEU A 14 -24.28 -14.32 -6.63
C LEU A 14 -23.42 -15.31 -5.83
N ALA A 15 -24.07 -16.20 -5.05
CA ALA A 15 -23.38 -17.26 -4.33
C ALA A 15 -22.66 -18.24 -5.27
N ASP A 16 -23.32 -18.66 -6.37
CA ASP A 16 -22.72 -19.50 -7.39
C ASP A 16 -21.51 -18.82 -8.05
N LEU A 17 -21.64 -17.56 -8.44
CA LEU A 17 -20.54 -16.78 -9.01
C LEU A 17 -19.35 -16.65 -8.06
N LEU A 18 -19.62 -16.34 -6.79
CA LEU A 18 -18.58 -16.26 -5.77
C LEU A 18 -17.91 -17.61 -5.53
N SER A 19 -18.69 -18.70 -5.58
CA SER A 19 -18.17 -20.06 -5.47
C SER A 19 -17.25 -20.42 -6.65
N ILE A 20 -17.64 -20.07 -7.86
CA ILE A 20 -16.82 -20.26 -9.07
C ILE A 20 -15.51 -19.47 -8.98
N ILE A 21 -15.59 -18.17 -8.61
CA ILE A 21 -14.40 -17.34 -8.42
C ILE A 21 -13.52 -17.88 -7.30
N GLY A 22 -14.11 -18.28 -6.16
CA GLY A 22 -13.39 -18.81 -5.02
C GLY A 22 -12.66 -20.13 -5.30
N SER A 23 -13.23 -20.98 -6.15
CA SER A 23 -12.65 -22.27 -6.56
C SER A 23 -11.67 -22.17 -7.74
N SER A 24 -11.60 -21.02 -8.42
CA SER A 24 -10.67 -20.82 -9.53
C SER A 24 -9.22 -20.73 -9.02
N ARG A 25 -8.27 -20.96 -9.93
CA ARG A 25 -6.84 -20.83 -9.63
C ARG A 25 -6.49 -19.38 -9.31
N GLN A 26 -5.41 -19.18 -8.59
CA GLN A 26 -4.97 -17.84 -8.19
C GLN A 26 -4.71 -16.95 -9.40
N GLU A 27 -4.08 -17.46 -10.44
CA GLU A 27 -3.78 -16.74 -11.68
C GLU A 27 -5.06 -16.25 -12.38
N GLU A 28 -6.11 -17.06 -12.36
CA GLU A 28 -7.41 -16.68 -12.93
C GLU A 28 -8.09 -15.54 -12.15
N ARG A 29 -8.00 -15.58 -10.81
CA ARG A 29 -8.50 -14.49 -9.96
C ARG A 29 -7.71 -13.20 -10.17
N GLU A 30 -6.40 -13.30 -10.30
CA GLU A 30 -5.53 -12.15 -10.60
C GLU A 30 -5.85 -11.56 -11.98
N GLU A 31 -6.13 -12.39 -12.98
CA GLU A 31 -6.53 -11.93 -14.31
C GLU A 31 -7.91 -11.24 -14.29
N ILE A 32 -8.86 -11.76 -13.54
CA ILE A 32 -10.18 -11.12 -13.34
C ILE A 32 -9.98 -9.74 -12.69
N ALA A 33 -9.21 -9.67 -11.61
CA ALA A 33 -8.93 -8.41 -10.91
C ALA A 33 -8.24 -7.39 -11.83
N LEU A 34 -7.26 -7.84 -12.62
CA LEU A 34 -6.56 -7.03 -13.61
C LEU A 34 -7.52 -6.45 -14.65
N LYS A 35 -8.32 -7.28 -15.29
CA LYS A 35 -9.29 -6.86 -16.32
C LYS A 35 -10.37 -5.94 -15.74
N LEU A 36 -10.85 -6.23 -14.53
CA LEU A 36 -11.85 -5.41 -13.87
C LEU A 36 -11.28 -4.03 -13.54
N GLY A 37 -10.11 -3.95 -12.93
CA GLY A 37 -9.44 -2.69 -12.62
C GLY A 37 -9.18 -1.85 -13.87
N GLN A 38 -8.64 -2.44 -14.93
CA GLN A 38 -8.41 -1.74 -16.20
C GLN A 38 -9.70 -1.20 -16.83
N LYS A 39 -10.78 -1.99 -16.81
CA LYS A 39 -12.08 -1.55 -17.32
C LYS A 39 -12.68 -0.42 -16.48
N THR A 40 -12.55 -0.52 -15.17
CA THR A 40 -13.02 0.53 -14.24
C THR A 40 -12.29 1.85 -14.48
N ILE A 41 -10.95 1.83 -14.57
CA ILE A 41 -10.16 3.03 -14.88
C ILE A 41 -10.62 3.67 -16.19
N ARG A 42 -10.78 2.88 -17.25
CA ARG A 42 -11.18 3.38 -18.56
C ARG A 42 -12.63 3.89 -18.60
N ALA A 43 -13.55 3.16 -17.94
CA ALA A 43 -14.98 3.50 -17.99
C ALA A 43 -15.31 4.81 -17.25
N TYR A 44 -14.55 5.13 -16.21
CA TYR A 44 -14.74 6.31 -15.38
C TYR A 44 -13.65 7.36 -15.55
N GLU A 45 -12.73 7.16 -16.50
CA GLU A 45 -11.60 8.08 -16.80
C GLU A 45 -10.85 8.47 -15.52
N LEU A 46 -10.55 7.47 -14.67
CA LEU A 46 -9.97 7.70 -13.35
C LEU A 46 -8.52 8.16 -13.43
N PRO A 47 -8.12 9.16 -12.62
CA PRO A 47 -6.72 9.55 -12.51
C PRO A 47 -5.91 8.39 -11.93
N THR A 48 -4.72 8.14 -12.50
CA THR A 48 -3.85 7.02 -12.11
C THR A 48 -2.48 7.46 -11.58
N ASP A 49 -2.37 8.73 -11.21
CA ASP A 49 -1.13 9.35 -10.74
C ASP A 49 -0.78 9.01 -9.29
N LYS A 50 -1.75 8.57 -8.49
CA LYS A 50 -1.55 8.24 -7.08
C LYS A 50 -2.32 7.00 -6.64
N THR A 51 -1.65 6.14 -5.90
CA THR A 51 -2.26 4.97 -5.27
C THR A 51 -1.93 4.93 -3.78
N ARG A 52 -2.82 4.34 -2.99
CA ARG A 52 -2.62 4.13 -1.58
C ARG A 52 -2.86 2.67 -1.21
N SER A 53 -1.97 2.09 -0.40
CA SER A 53 -2.15 0.72 0.10
C SER A 53 -2.00 0.67 1.61
N ASP A 54 -2.87 -0.10 2.23
CA ASP A 54 -2.82 -0.39 3.67
C ASP A 54 -3.27 -1.81 3.95
N THR A 55 -2.83 -2.33 5.10
CA THR A 55 -3.17 -3.66 5.58
C THR A 55 -3.86 -3.57 6.93
N THR A 56 -5.03 -4.18 7.03
CA THR A 56 -5.74 -4.34 8.30
C THR A 56 -5.84 -5.80 8.71
N SER A 57 -5.92 -6.06 10.02
CA SER A 57 -6.10 -7.40 10.58
C SER A 57 -7.52 -7.57 11.11
N PHE A 58 -8.09 -8.74 10.88
CA PHE A 58 -9.41 -9.11 11.39
C PHE A 58 -9.25 -10.30 12.32
N SER A 59 -9.65 -10.13 13.57
CA SER A 59 -9.72 -11.20 14.56
C SER A 59 -11.05 -11.95 14.42
N VAL A 60 -11.02 -13.30 14.46
CA VAL A 60 -12.22 -14.12 14.30
C VAL A 60 -12.38 -15.10 15.46
N TYR A 61 -13.62 -15.35 15.85
CA TYR A 61 -13.99 -16.23 16.96
C TYR A 61 -14.27 -17.65 16.47
N HIS A 62 -13.34 -18.21 15.67
CA HIS A 62 -13.42 -19.59 15.20
C HIS A 62 -12.40 -20.47 15.92
N GLN A 63 -12.72 -21.76 16.07
CA GLN A 63 -11.71 -22.71 16.49
C GLN A 63 -10.62 -22.82 15.43
N SER A 64 -9.37 -22.70 15.86
CA SER A 64 -8.21 -22.88 15.01
C SER A 64 -8.21 -24.31 14.43
N ARG A 65 -8.26 -24.43 13.11
CA ARG A 65 -7.91 -25.68 12.43
C ARG A 65 -6.40 -25.66 12.20
N THR A 66 -5.73 -26.67 12.72
CA THR A 66 -4.25 -26.78 12.82
C THR A 66 -3.53 -27.06 11.49
N GLU A 67 -4.02 -26.64 10.36
CA GLU A 67 -3.32 -26.84 9.09
C GLU A 67 -2.48 -25.60 8.76
N SER A 68 -1.19 -25.82 8.53
CA SER A 68 -0.15 -24.80 8.32
C SER A 68 -0.36 -23.89 7.09
N GLU A 69 -1.31 -24.20 6.24
CA GLU A 69 -1.68 -23.44 5.05
C GLU A 69 -2.94 -22.58 5.23
N ASN A 70 -3.50 -22.57 6.44
CA ASN A 70 -4.73 -21.83 6.69
C ASN A 70 -4.51 -20.32 6.68
N LEU A 71 -5.47 -19.62 6.10
CA LEU A 71 -5.59 -18.18 6.13
C LEU A 71 -5.70 -17.64 7.57
N LEU A 72 -6.44 -18.38 8.42
CA LEU A 72 -6.66 -18.03 9.82
C LEU A 72 -5.53 -18.58 10.68
N ASN A 73 -4.73 -17.70 11.24
CA ASN A 73 -3.58 -18.05 12.07
C ASN A 73 -3.49 -17.12 13.29
N PHE A 74 -2.87 -17.59 14.36
CA PHE A 74 -2.47 -16.74 15.44
C PHE A 74 -1.31 -15.83 14.95
N GLY A 75 -1.39 -14.55 15.27
CA GLY A 75 -0.38 -13.58 14.86
C GLY A 75 -0.34 -12.38 15.78
N TYR A 76 0.42 -11.36 15.41
CA TYR A 76 0.45 -10.11 16.15
C TYR A 76 -0.89 -9.39 16.01
N SER A 77 -1.68 -9.40 17.08
CA SER A 77 -2.99 -8.74 17.10
C SER A 77 -2.84 -7.25 17.41
N LYS A 78 -3.25 -6.39 16.50
CA LYS A 78 -3.37 -4.93 16.73
C LYS A 78 -4.39 -4.63 17.86
N ASP A 79 -5.40 -5.49 18.02
CA ASP A 79 -6.48 -5.37 19.03
C ASP A 79 -6.09 -5.96 20.40
N ARG A 80 -4.83 -6.37 20.58
CA ARG A 80 -4.32 -7.03 21.80
C ARG A 80 -5.08 -8.29 22.19
N ARG A 81 -5.54 -9.05 21.17
CA ARG A 81 -6.23 -10.33 21.32
C ARG A 81 -5.37 -11.48 20.74
N PRO A 82 -4.23 -11.81 21.36
CA PRO A 82 -3.36 -12.91 20.89
C PRO A 82 -4.01 -14.29 21.03
N ASP A 83 -5.12 -14.37 21.74
CA ASP A 83 -5.94 -15.56 21.95
C ASP A 83 -6.86 -15.89 20.75
N LEU A 84 -7.01 -14.95 19.80
CA LEU A 84 -7.84 -15.15 18.61
C LEU A 84 -7.00 -15.39 17.35
N VAL A 85 -7.51 -16.28 16.51
CA VAL A 85 -6.99 -16.40 15.15
C VAL A 85 -7.39 -15.19 14.32
N GLN A 86 -6.54 -14.80 13.39
CA GLN A 86 -6.74 -13.62 12.54
C GLN A 86 -6.37 -13.92 11.09
N TYR A 87 -6.88 -13.09 10.20
CA TYR A 87 -6.39 -12.92 8.85
C TYR A 87 -6.12 -11.45 8.58
N ARG A 88 -5.38 -11.16 7.52
CA ARG A 88 -5.10 -9.80 7.10
C ARG A 88 -5.75 -9.50 5.75
N GLN A 89 -6.15 -8.28 5.56
CA GLN A 89 -6.69 -7.78 4.31
C GLN A 89 -5.82 -6.61 3.83
N MET A 90 -5.14 -6.79 2.69
CA MET A 90 -4.51 -5.70 1.96
C MET A 90 -5.54 -5.05 1.04
N LEU A 91 -5.59 -3.74 1.05
CA LEU A 91 -6.39 -2.96 0.13
C LEU A 91 -5.52 -1.91 -0.55
N ALA A 92 -5.64 -1.82 -1.87
CA ALA A 92 -5.02 -0.77 -2.65
C ALA A 92 -6.06 0.03 -3.43
N THR A 93 -5.97 1.35 -3.34
CA THR A 93 -6.96 2.30 -3.87
C THR A 93 -6.29 3.33 -4.77
N LEU A 94 -7.09 3.95 -5.65
CA LEU A 94 -6.72 5.19 -6.37
C LEU A 94 -7.10 6.41 -5.55
N ASP A 95 -6.16 7.34 -5.39
CA ASP A 95 -6.43 8.67 -4.85
C ASP A 95 -6.87 9.65 -5.98
N PRO A 96 -7.65 10.69 -5.68
CA PRO A 96 -8.14 11.09 -4.34
C PRO A 96 -9.43 10.40 -3.90
N MET A 97 -10.07 9.63 -4.75
CA MET A 97 -11.41 9.08 -4.48
C MET A 97 -11.41 7.86 -3.56
N GLY A 98 -10.25 7.27 -3.28
CA GLY A 98 -10.15 6.05 -2.48
C GLY A 98 -10.80 4.83 -3.15
N LEU A 99 -10.90 4.83 -4.50
CA LEU A 99 -11.55 3.73 -5.21
C LEU A 99 -10.71 2.45 -5.13
N PRO A 100 -11.26 1.34 -4.60
CA PRO A 100 -10.54 0.07 -4.53
C PRO A 100 -10.21 -0.48 -5.93
N LEU A 101 -8.93 -0.79 -6.16
CA LEU A 101 -8.46 -1.45 -7.38
C LEU A 101 -8.02 -2.89 -7.14
N LEU A 102 -7.44 -3.14 -5.98
CA LEU A 102 -6.86 -4.43 -5.63
C LEU A 102 -7.12 -4.73 -4.16
N GLY A 103 -7.57 -5.95 -3.90
CA GLY A 103 -7.70 -6.49 -2.55
C GLY A 103 -7.07 -7.87 -2.47
N ALA A 104 -6.37 -8.16 -1.39
CA ALA A 104 -5.78 -9.47 -1.12
C ALA A 104 -6.03 -9.90 0.32
N THR A 105 -6.52 -11.12 0.48
CA THR A 105 -6.67 -11.74 1.80
C THR A 105 -5.42 -12.55 2.10
N LEU A 106 -4.80 -12.28 3.23
CA LEU A 106 -3.45 -12.73 3.58
C LEU A 106 -3.46 -13.51 4.90
N PRO A 107 -2.54 -14.49 5.09
CA PRO A 107 -2.43 -15.22 6.34
C PRO A 107 -2.14 -14.31 7.54
N GLY A 108 -2.80 -14.59 8.68
CA GLY A 108 -2.71 -13.76 9.88
C GLY A 108 -1.36 -13.78 10.60
N ASN A 109 -0.50 -14.75 10.33
CA ASN A 109 0.80 -14.96 11.00
C ASN A 109 1.99 -14.36 10.29
N LYS A 110 1.79 -13.67 9.15
CA LYS A 110 2.89 -13.03 8.41
C LYS A 110 2.94 -11.53 8.70
N THR A 111 4.11 -10.94 8.45
CA THR A 111 4.31 -9.50 8.54
C THR A 111 3.85 -8.82 7.24
N ASP A 112 3.42 -7.57 7.33
CA ASP A 112 2.91 -6.79 6.16
C ASP A 112 4.03 -6.44 5.17
N GLU A 113 5.28 -6.40 5.63
CA GLU A 113 6.44 -5.88 4.87
C GLU A 113 6.63 -6.56 3.50
N SER A 114 6.39 -7.89 3.45
CA SER A 114 6.57 -8.68 2.22
C SER A 114 5.46 -8.49 1.19
N ASP A 115 4.34 -7.88 1.58
CA ASP A 115 3.14 -7.83 0.75
C ASP A 115 3.09 -6.56 -0.13
N TYR A 116 3.83 -5.50 0.24
CA TYR A 116 3.79 -4.21 -0.47
C TYR A 116 4.41 -4.25 -1.87
N LEU A 117 5.55 -4.92 -2.05
CA LEU A 117 6.18 -5.01 -3.37
C LEU A 117 5.33 -5.80 -4.38
N PRO A 118 4.77 -6.99 -4.06
CA PRO A 118 3.82 -7.67 -4.92
C PRO A 118 2.57 -6.83 -5.23
N THR A 119 2.04 -6.11 -4.24
CA THR A 119 0.90 -5.21 -4.42
C THR A 119 1.21 -4.08 -5.40
N TRP A 120 2.35 -3.41 -5.25
CA TRP A 120 2.81 -2.39 -6.18
C TRP A 120 2.95 -2.93 -7.62
N ARG A 121 3.54 -4.12 -7.79
CA ARG A 121 3.67 -4.77 -9.12
C ARG A 121 2.32 -5.09 -9.75
N GLN A 122 1.35 -5.53 -8.97
CA GLN A 122 -0.02 -5.77 -9.46
C GLN A 122 -0.72 -4.46 -9.83
N LEU A 123 -0.57 -3.41 -9.02
CA LEU A 123 -1.08 -2.08 -9.34
C LEU A 123 -0.49 -1.56 -10.66
N ALA A 124 0.82 -1.68 -10.85
CA ALA A 124 1.50 -1.28 -12.09
C ALA A 124 0.92 -2.00 -13.32
N LYS A 125 0.59 -3.28 -13.21
CA LYS A 125 -0.08 -4.04 -14.28
C LYS A 125 -1.51 -3.54 -14.54
N ILE A 126 -2.28 -3.25 -13.49
CA ILE A 126 -3.66 -2.75 -13.60
C ILE A 126 -3.68 -1.35 -14.23
N ILE A 127 -2.82 -0.47 -13.75
CA ILE A 127 -2.71 0.93 -14.21
C ILE A 127 -2.12 0.98 -15.63
N GLY A 128 -1.15 0.11 -15.94
CA GLY A 128 -0.52 0.00 -17.25
C GLY A 128 0.71 0.91 -17.44
N HIS A 129 1.17 1.57 -16.39
CA HIS A 129 2.42 2.36 -16.37
C HIS A 129 3.04 2.38 -14.97
N LEU A 130 4.26 2.89 -14.85
CA LEU A 130 5.01 2.98 -13.58
C LEU A 130 5.05 4.40 -13.00
N ASP A 131 4.56 5.37 -13.76
CA ASP A 131 4.55 6.79 -13.41
C ASP A 131 3.34 7.12 -12.53
N PHE A 132 3.31 6.51 -11.35
CA PHE A 132 2.36 6.81 -10.29
C PHE A 132 3.05 6.82 -8.93
N LEU A 133 2.58 7.67 -8.03
CA LEU A 133 3.07 7.73 -6.67
C LEU A 133 2.41 6.64 -5.81
N PHE A 134 3.22 5.70 -5.34
CA PHE A 134 2.78 4.65 -4.43
C PHE A 134 2.89 5.12 -2.97
N LEU A 135 1.76 5.28 -2.31
CA LEU A 135 1.66 5.67 -0.90
C LEU A 135 1.32 4.43 -0.05
N ALA A 136 1.97 4.28 1.09
CA ALA A 136 1.67 3.24 2.05
C ALA A 136 2.16 3.64 3.45
N ASP A 137 1.91 2.80 4.45
CA ASP A 137 2.37 3.01 5.82
C ASP A 137 3.88 2.74 6.00
N SER A 138 4.37 2.90 7.22
CA SER A 138 5.78 2.72 7.54
C SER A 138 6.29 1.28 7.36
N LYS A 139 5.41 0.28 7.30
CA LYS A 139 5.77 -1.12 7.03
C LYS A 139 6.25 -1.33 5.60
N ALA A 140 5.75 -0.53 4.65
CA ALA A 140 6.23 -0.52 3.29
C ALA A 140 7.67 0.01 3.16
N SER A 141 8.13 0.81 4.13
CA SER A 141 9.41 1.54 4.07
C SER A 141 10.66 0.69 4.30
N THR A 142 10.58 -0.63 4.18
CA THR A 142 11.76 -1.48 4.29
C THR A 142 12.79 -1.13 3.21
N TRP A 143 14.07 -1.33 3.53
CA TRP A 143 15.15 -1.05 2.60
C TRP A 143 14.96 -1.81 1.27
N LYS A 144 14.56 -3.09 1.36
CA LYS A 144 14.32 -3.96 0.21
C LYS A 144 13.18 -3.44 -0.67
N ASN A 145 12.04 -3.09 -0.09
CA ASN A 145 10.89 -2.59 -0.86
C ASN A 145 11.24 -1.31 -1.63
N ARG A 146 11.85 -0.34 -0.95
CA ARG A 146 12.25 0.95 -1.54
C ARG A 146 13.24 0.77 -2.69
N ALA A 147 14.26 -0.05 -2.48
CA ALA A 147 15.27 -0.33 -3.49
C ALA A 147 14.67 -1.03 -4.73
N LEU A 148 13.82 -2.05 -4.54
CA LEU A 148 13.26 -2.82 -5.64
C LEU A 148 12.19 -2.03 -6.41
N ILE A 149 11.34 -1.26 -5.74
CA ILE A 149 10.39 -0.36 -6.43
C ILE A 149 11.17 0.65 -7.28
N ASN A 150 12.22 1.25 -6.74
CA ASN A 150 13.05 2.18 -7.50
C ASN A 150 13.79 1.49 -8.66
N GLN A 151 14.34 0.30 -8.45
CA GLN A 151 15.01 -0.48 -9.49
C GLN A 151 14.10 -0.79 -10.68
N GLU A 152 12.82 -1.04 -10.40
CA GLU A 152 11.79 -1.31 -11.41
C GLU A 152 11.20 -0.02 -11.99
N GLY A 153 11.69 1.17 -11.61
CA GLY A 153 11.27 2.46 -12.14
C GLY A 153 10.04 3.09 -11.46
N GLY A 154 9.65 2.58 -10.29
CA GLY A 154 8.51 3.09 -9.54
C GLY A 154 8.84 4.31 -8.67
N ILE A 155 7.79 5.05 -8.31
CA ILE A 155 7.85 6.23 -7.45
C ILE A 155 7.06 5.91 -6.17
N TYR A 156 7.62 6.23 -5.01
CA TYR A 156 6.99 5.94 -3.72
C TYR A 156 7.15 7.08 -2.71
N CYS A 157 6.23 7.12 -1.75
CA CYS A 157 6.33 7.96 -0.56
C CYS A 157 5.81 7.20 0.64
N PHE A 158 6.71 6.89 1.60
CA PHE A 158 6.42 6.13 2.80
C PHE A 158 6.90 6.85 4.05
N PRO A 159 6.12 6.88 5.14
CA PRO A 159 6.63 7.26 6.44
C PRO A 159 7.76 6.31 6.85
N LEU A 160 8.88 6.84 7.32
CA LEU A 160 9.98 6.01 7.80
C LEU A 160 9.73 5.58 9.24
N ALA A 161 9.94 4.30 9.53
CA ALA A 161 9.88 3.80 10.90
C ALA A 161 10.97 4.48 11.76
N MET A 162 10.60 4.95 12.95
CA MET A 162 11.48 5.70 13.86
C MET A 162 12.39 4.78 14.69
N SER A 163 13.10 3.87 14.00
CA SER A 163 14.14 3.01 14.57
C SER A 163 15.52 3.69 14.53
N GLN A 164 16.42 3.33 15.45
CA GLN A 164 17.78 3.89 15.49
C GLN A 164 18.51 3.71 14.16
N PRO A 165 19.29 4.70 13.68
CA PRO A 165 19.64 5.99 14.33
C PRO A 165 18.70 7.16 13.99
N ARG A 166 17.55 6.94 13.33
CA ARG A 166 16.67 7.98 12.79
C ARG A 166 16.19 9.03 13.81
N PRO A 167 15.82 8.67 15.07
CA PRO A 167 15.41 9.69 16.04
C PRO A 167 16.49 10.74 16.31
N LYS A 168 17.76 10.31 16.36
CA LYS A 168 18.88 11.23 16.57
C LYS A 168 19.12 12.13 15.37
N LEU A 169 19.00 11.58 14.16
CA LEU A 169 19.12 12.33 12.91
C LEU A 169 17.99 13.34 12.79
N LEU A 170 16.75 12.92 13.07
CA LEU A 170 15.60 13.82 13.06
C LEU A 170 15.78 14.99 14.03
N LEU A 171 16.20 14.72 15.26
CA LEU A 171 16.46 15.77 16.24
C LEU A 171 17.50 16.77 15.74
N LYS A 172 18.59 16.28 15.13
CA LYS A 172 19.62 17.14 14.54
C LYS A 172 19.04 18.03 13.44
N TRP A 173 18.27 17.45 12.52
CA TRP A 173 17.71 18.20 11.38
C TRP A 173 16.60 19.18 11.81
N VAL A 174 15.81 18.85 12.81
CA VAL A 174 14.80 19.78 13.35
C VAL A 174 15.47 20.97 14.06
N THR A 175 16.62 20.73 14.73
CA THR A 175 17.39 21.79 15.40
C THR A 175 18.16 22.66 14.41
N ASP A 176 18.68 22.07 13.34
CA ASP A 176 19.48 22.72 12.31
C ASP A 176 19.08 22.17 10.93
N PRO A 177 17.99 22.73 10.33
CA PRO A 177 17.47 22.25 9.04
C PRO A 177 18.49 22.44 7.91
N PRO A 178 18.77 21.38 7.11
CA PRO A 178 19.76 21.48 6.02
C PRO A 178 19.29 22.29 4.81
N THR A 179 17.98 22.55 4.73
CA THR A 179 17.35 23.35 3.67
C THR A 179 16.35 24.33 4.29
N ALA A 180 15.84 25.26 3.47
CA ALA A 180 14.81 26.18 3.91
C ALA A 180 13.56 25.44 4.42
N VAL A 181 13.01 25.95 5.52
CA VAL A 181 11.72 25.45 6.05
C VAL A 181 10.60 26.15 5.29
N GLU A 182 9.68 25.38 4.75
CA GLU A 182 8.54 25.84 3.97
C GLU A 182 7.23 25.56 4.72
N GLU A 183 6.26 26.45 4.57
CA GLU A 183 4.92 26.25 5.07
C GLU A 183 4.15 25.28 4.18
N ILE A 184 3.31 24.44 4.79
CA ILE A 184 2.51 23.43 4.11
C ILE A 184 1.04 23.84 4.19
N TYR A 185 0.39 23.89 3.05
CA TYR A 185 -1.03 24.20 2.89
C TYR A 185 -1.80 22.98 2.34
N LEU A 186 -3.10 22.91 2.61
CA LEU A 186 -3.95 21.89 1.95
C LEU A 186 -4.08 22.21 0.45
N ASN A 187 -4.07 21.18 -0.39
CA ASN A 187 -4.31 21.35 -1.82
C ASN A 187 -5.66 22.02 -2.07
N GLY A 188 -5.66 23.11 -2.84
CA GLY A 188 -6.87 23.86 -3.18
C GLY A 188 -7.28 24.93 -2.17
N SER A 189 -6.49 25.12 -1.10
CA SER A 189 -6.65 26.29 -0.25
C SER A 189 -6.04 27.52 -0.95
N ASP A 190 -6.76 28.63 -0.90
CA ASP A 190 -6.22 29.93 -1.30
C ASP A 190 -5.09 30.32 -0.35
N GLU A 191 -4.12 31.09 -0.81
CA GLU A 191 -3.01 31.64 0.01
C GLU A 191 -3.49 32.40 1.27
N SER A 192 -4.80 32.64 1.39
CA SER A 192 -5.45 33.24 2.56
C SER A 192 -5.68 32.27 3.72
N GLU A 193 -5.56 30.95 3.53
CA GLU A 193 -5.72 29.97 4.60
C GLU A 193 -4.43 29.83 5.41
N SER A 194 -4.60 29.54 6.70
CA SER A 194 -3.47 29.29 7.59
C SER A 194 -2.76 28.00 7.20
N PRO A 195 -1.42 27.93 7.26
CA PRO A 195 -0.68 26.71 6.99
C PRO A 195 -1.05 25.60 8.01
N ILE A 196 -1.11 24.37 7.53
CA ILE A 196 -1.40 23.19 8.38
C ILE A 196 -0.15 22.60 9.01
N GLY A 197 1.02 23.05 8.58
CA GLY A 197 2.30 22.58 9.06
C GLY A 197 3.46 23.27 8.40
N GLN A 198 4.64 22.80 8.71
CA GLN A 198 5.88 23.22 8.07
C GLN A 198 6.76 22.01 7.79
N GLY A 199 7.68 22.12 6.84
CA GLY A 199 8.58 21.03 6.50
C GLY A 199 9.81 21.48 5.72
N PHE A 200 10.73 20.57 5.57
CA PHE A 200 11.95 20.77 4.78
C PHE A 200 12.43 19.46 4.18
N GLU A 201 13.27 19.56 3.16
CA GLU A 201 13.83 18.40 2.45
C GLU A 201 15.23 18.06 2.96
N VAL A 202 15.52 16.76 3.07
CA VAL A 202 16.86 16.25 3.37
C VAL A 202 17.29 15.29 2.27
N SER A 203 18.45 15.53 1.70
CA SER A 203 19.09 14.62 0.75
C SER A 203 20.16 13.79 1.45
N LEU A 204 20.04 12.48 1.38
CA LEU A 204 21.00 11.54 1.99
C LEU A 204 22.09 11.08 1.03
N GLY A 205 22.09 11.54 -0.21
CA GLY A 205 22.99 11.06 -1.23
C GLY A 205 22.61 9.69 -1.77
N SER A 206 23.61 8.88 -2.12
CA SER A 206 23.36 7.58 -2.74
C SER A 206 23.15 6.47 -1.72
N LEU A 207 22.11 5.69 -1.93
CA LEU A 207 21.79 4.48 -1.20
C LEU A 207 22.14 3.26 -2.06
N TRP A 208 22.38 2.12 -1.42
CA TRP A 208 22.84 0.92 -2.10
C TRP A 208 22.17 -0.32 -1.51
N LEU A 209 21.75 -1.24 -2.38
CA LEU A 209 21.29 -2.57 -1.99
C LEU A 209 21.97 -3.62 -2.87
N GLU A 210 22.50 -4.67 -2.26
CA GLU A 210 22.88 -5.88 -2.97
C GLU A 210 21.64 -6.70 -3.30
N THR A 211 21.41 -6.95 -4.58
CA THR A 211 20.27 -7.74 -5.08
C THR A 211 20.57 -9.24 -4.94
N GLU A 212 19.54 -10.07 -5.10
CA GLU A 212 19.64 -11.53 -5.02
C GLU A 212 20.64 -12.13 -6.05
N ASN A 213 20.89 -11.40 -7.14
CA ASN A 213 21.89 -11.78 -8.18
C ASN A 213 23.30 -11.23 -7.92
N GLN A 214 23.62 -10.82 -6.68
CA GLN A 214 24.90 -10.23 -6.29
C GLN A 214 25.27 -8.95 -7.07
N GLN A 215 24.28 -8.26 -7.61
CA GLN A 215 24.45 -6.96 -8.25
C GLN A 215 24.07 -5.84 -7.29
N TRP A 216 24.80 -4.73 -7.33
CA TRP A 216 24.52 -3.57 -6.51
C TRP A 216 23.57 -2.61 -7.22
N HIS A 217 22.40 -2.39 -6.65
CA HIS A 217 21.50 -1.32 -7.09
C HIS A 217 21.79 -0.05 -6.30
N ARG A 218 21.95 1.05 -7.01
CA ARG A 218 22.19 2.38 -6.46
C ARG A 218 20.99 3.27 -6.76
N TRP A 219 20.48 3.97 -5.73
CA TRP A 219 19.44 4.98 -5.92
C TRP A 219 19.62 6.17 -4.98
N SER A 220 18.82 7.22 -5.15
CA SER A 220 18.74 8.38 -4.26
C SER A 220 17.31 8.58 -3.81
N GLU A 221 17.15 9.13 -2.62
CA GLU A 221 15.86 9.47 -2.05
C GLU A 221 15.87 10.92 -1.57
N ARG A 222 14.73 11.59 -1.70
CA ARG A 222 14.42 12.82 -0.99
C ARG A 222 13.69 12.46 0.30
N TRP A 223 14.16 12.93 1.44
CA TRP A 223 13.49 12.75 2.70
C TRP A 223 12.79 14.06 3.10
N LEU A 224 11.51 13.96 3.37
CA LEU A 224 10.71 15.09 3.80
C LEU A 224 10.51 15.01 5.32
N VAL A 225 10.93 16.03 6.03
CA VAL A 225 10.64 16.21 7.46
C VAL A 225 9.46 17.17 7.56
N VAL A 226 8.36 16.69 8.13
CA VAL A 226 7.10 17.44 8.24
C VAL A 226 6.69 17.53 9.69
N CYS A 227 6.30 18.71 10.12
CA CYS A 227 5.73 19.01 11.43
C CYS A 227 4.34 19.62 11.21
N SER A 228 3.27 18.94 11.66
CA SER A 228 1.92 19.50 11.63
C SER A 228 1.69 20.45 12.81
N TYR A 229 0.83 21.44 12.62
CA TYR A 229 0.42 22.39 13.67
C TYR A 229 -0.81 21.90 14.47
N ALA A 230 -1.28 20.67 14.21
CA ALA A 230 -2.43 20.06 14.89
C ALA A 230 -2.05 19.39 16.22
#